data_cadd3af9d8d45ef353467c27519bb852
#
_entry.id   cadd3af9d8d45ef353467c27519bb852
#
_cell.length_a   1.000
_cell.length_b   1.000
_cell.length_c   1.000
_cell.angle_alpha   90.00
_cell.angle_beta   90.00
_cell.angle_gamma   90.00
#
_symmetry.space_group_name_H-M   'P 1'
#
loop_
_entity.id
_entity.type
_entity.pdbx_description
1 polymer ?
#
loop_
_entity_poly.entity_id
_entity_poly.type
_entity_poly.pdbx_seq_one_letter_code
_entity_poly.pdbx_strand_id
1 'polypeptide(L)'
;MDKSGSNPQVDAFIAAVDELLPGFLADPIDMAMQDGNCSLMIIEENGRVYGRMFGTDHVKQRGTCRIAWQKCTQVWMTGFATGKFEELVFSNQLDPSPFGIPHPDFIGWPGGLPGRLQDGTKLALAFSGMRGENDCEILRRAAAQVPGMSIE
;
A
#
# COMPACT_ATOMS: atom_id res chain seq x y z
N MET A 1 2.51 -29.27 8.11
CA MET A 1 3.09 -28.41 7.05
C MET A 1 3.56 -27.14 7.69
N ASP A 2 4.84 -26.89 7.58
CA ASP A 2 5.41 -25.63 8.06
C ASP A 2 4.94 -24.49 7.13
N LYS A 3 4.07 -23.62 7.65
CA LYS A 3 3.60 -22.42 6.95
C LYS A 3 4.46 -21.19 7.30
N SER A 4 5.69 -21.40 7.74
CA SER A 4 6.60 -20.33 8.14
C SER A 4 7.24 -19.59 6.96
N GLY A 5 7.12 -20.11 5.73
CA GLY A 5 7.60 -19.47 4.52
C GLY A 5 6.76 -18.25 4.11
N SER A 6 7.37 -17.30 3.39
CA SER A 6 6.65 -16.20 2.77
C SER A 6 5.71 -16.70 1.66
N ASN A 7 4.65 -15.94 1.36
CA ASN A 7 3.72 -16.29 0.28
C ASN A 7 4.38 -15.99 -1.08
N PRO A 8 4.53 -16.99 -1.98
CA PRO A 8 5.19 -16.79 -3.26
C PRO A 8 4.56 -15.68 -4.13
N GLN A 9 3.24 -15.50 -4.09
CA GLN A 9 2.58 -14.42 -4.83
C GLN A 9 2.92 -13.05 -4.26
N VAL A 10 3.00 -12.93 -2.94
CA VAL A 10 3.42 -11.68 -2.28
C VAL A 10 4.88 -11.38 -2.59
N ASP A 11 5.75 -12.37 -2.57
CA ASP A 11 7.16 -12.21 -2.95
C ASP A 11 7.29 -11.74 -4.41
N ALA A 12 6.52 -12.34 -5.33
CA ALA A 12 6.50 -11.95 -6.72
C ALA A 12 5.98 -10.51 -6.90
N PHE A 13 4.98 -10.11 -6.12
CA PHE A 13 4.46 -8.74 -6.11
C PHE A 13 5.53 -7.74 -5.64
N ILE A 14 6.22 -8.03 -4.56
CA ILE A 14 7.30 -7.17 -4.04
C ILE A 14 8.41 -7.03 -5.08
N ALA A 15 8.80 -8.13 -5.73
CA ALA A 15 9.80 -8.11 -6.79
C ALA A 15 9.35 -7.26 -7.99
N ALA A 16 8.06 -7.31 -8.35
CA ALA A 16 7.50 -6.49 -9.42
C ALA A 16 7.53 -5.00 -9.07
N VAL A 17 7.21 -4.62 -7.83
CA VAL A 17 7.32 -3.23 -7.36
C VAL A 17 8.77 -2.75 -7.45
N ASP A 18 9.72 -3.55 -6.98
CA ASP A 18 11.16 -3.23 -7.03
C ASP A 18 11.63 -2.99 -8.48
N GLU A 19 11.16 -3.81 -9.41
CA GLU A 19 11.49 -3.69 -10.84
C GLU A 19 10.84 -2.45 -11.50
N LEU A 20 9.60 -2.12 -11.13
CA LEU A 20 8.86 -0.99 -11.71
C LEU A 20 9.29 0.37 -11.17
N LEU A 21 9.78 0.44 -9.95
CA LEU A 21 10.02 1.70 -9.25
C LEU A 21 10.98 2.65 -10.00
N PRO A 22 12.11 2.21 -10.58
CA PRO A 22 12.98 3.12 -11.32
C PRO A 22 12.27 3.84 -12.46
N GLY A 23 11.32 3.19 -13.15
CA GLY A 23 10.54 3.81 -14.23
C GLY A 23 9.62 4.93 -13.73
N PHE A 24 9.02 4.75 -12.56
CA PHE A 24 8.23 5.81 -11.91
C PHE A 24 9.11 6.97 -11.45
N LEU A 25 10.26 6.69 -10.86
CA LEU A 25 11.19 7.70 -10.35
C LEU A 25 11.95 8.44 -11.45
N ALA A 26 11.86 8.00 -12.70
CA ALA A 26 12.34 8.76 -13.85
C ALA A 26 11.53 10.05 -14.07
N ASP A 27 10.29 10.12 -13.58
CA ASP A 27 9.53 11.36 -13.50
C ASP A 27 10.13 12.27 -12.41
N PRO A 28 10.60 13.48 -12.77
CA PRO A 28 11.26 14.36 -11.80
C PRO A 28 10.33 14.84 -10.68
N ILE A 29 9.02 14.87 -10.88
CA ILE A 29 8.06 15.26 -9.85
C ILE A 29 7.99 14.15 -8.78
N ASP A 30 7.86 12.91 -9.19
CA ASP A 30 7.83 11.78 -8.26
C ASP A 30 9.17 11.59 -7.55
N MET A 31 10.28 11.74 -8.27
CA MET A 31 11.61 11.69 -7.66
C MET A 31 11.78 12.78 -6.59
N ALA A 32 11.27 13.98 -6.84
CA ALA A 32 11.41 15.11 -5.92
C ALA A 32 10.59 14.98 -4.63
N MET A 33 9.56 14.12 -4.61
CA MET A 33 8.68 13.97 -3.44
C MET A 33 9.45 13.51 -2.20
N GLN A 34 10.29 12.48 -2.32
CA GLN A 34 11.07 11.90 -1.21
C GLN A 34 12.46 11.44 -1.67
N ASP A 35 12.96 11.97 -2.77
CA ASP A 35 14.25 11.60 -3.37
C ASP A 35 14.41 10.08 -3.58
N GLY A 36 13.31 9.41 -3.93
CA GLY A 36 13.29 7.97 -4.17
C GLY A 36 13.25 7.10 -2.91
N ASN A 37 13.10 7.69 -1.74
CA ASN A 37 13.01 6.96 -0.46
C ASN A 37 11.55 6.58 -0.19
N CYS A 38 11.11 5.51 -0.82
CA CYS A 38 9.73 5.03 -0.78
C CYS A 38 9.59 3.84 0.17
N SER A 39 8.35 3.50 0.51
CA SER A 39 8.04 2.32 1.32
C SER A 39 6.80 1.60 0.81
N LEU A 40 6.86 0.27 0.83
CA LEU A 40 5.79 -0.65 0.51
C LEU A 40 5.42 -1.43 1.76
N MET A 41 4.12 -1.54 2.06
CA MET A 41 3.60 -2.37 3.14
C MET A 41 2.46 -3.24 2.62
N ILE A 42 2.38 -4.48 3.11
CA ILE A 42 1.34 -5.44 2.76
C ILE A 42 0.91 -6.16 4.03
N ILE A 43 -0.40 -6.29 4.23
CA ILE A 43 -0.98 -7.08 5.32
C ILE A 43 -1.91 -8.13 4.72
N GLU A 44 -1.67 -9.40 5.00
CA GLU A 44 -2.57 -10.49 4.66
C GLU A 44 -3.77 -10.53 5.63
N GLU A 45 -4.86 -11.15 5.20
CA GLU A 45 -6.08 -11.30 5.97
C GLU A 45 -5.84 -11.91 7.37
N ASN A 46 -4.86 -12.81 7.51
CA ASN A 46 -4.46 -13.42 8.78
C ASN A 46 -3.59 -12.53 9.67
N GLY A 47 -3.30 -11.28 9.26
CA GLY A 47 -2.47 -10.33 9.99
C GLY A 47 -0.97 -10.44 9.71
N ARG A 48 -0.52 -11.31 8.80
CA ARG A 48 0.89 -11.37 8.42
C ARG A 48 1.29 -10.11 7.65
N VAL A 49 2.40 -9.52 8.05
CA VAL A 49 2.88 -8.23 7.52
C VAL A 49 4.16 -8.46 6.71
N TYR A 50 4.23 -7.79 5.57
CA TYR A 50 5.42 -7.69 4.72
C TYR A 50 5.76 -6.22 4.52
N GLY A 51 7.04 -5.92 4.39
CA GLY A 51 7.49 -4.56 4.14
C GLY A 51 8.75 -4.52 3.30
N ARG A 52 8.89 -3.44 2.54
CA ARG A 52 10.09 -3.13 1.76
C ARG A 52 10.30 -1.64 1.75
N MET A 53 11.48 -1.18 2.17
CA MET A 53 11.90 0.21 2.04
C MET A 53 12.90 0.34 0.90
N PHE A 54 12.78 1.43 0.13
CA PHE A 54 13.62 1.75 -1.01
C PHE A 54 14.41 3.02 -0.75
N GLY A 55 15.57 3.16 -1.39
CA GLY A 55 16.44 4.31 -1.20
C GLY A 55 17.49 4.08 -0.09
N THR A 56 18.20 5.15 0.29
CA THR A 56 19.33 5.07 1.22
C THR A 56 19.27 6.09 2.37
N ASP A 57 18.32 7.03 2.33
CA ASP A 57 18.15 8.03 3.39
C ASP A 57 17.19 7.50 4.45
N HIS A 58 17.73 7.07 5.58
CA HIS A 58 16.95 6.44 6.66
C HIS A 58 15.91 7.38 7.28
N VAL A 59 16.18 8.70 7.30
CA VAL A 59 15.21 9.67 7.84
C VAL A 59 13.98 9.74 6.96
N LYS A 60 14.17 9.84 5.63
CA LYS A 60 13.07 9.86 4.66
C LYS A 60 12.34 8.51 4.60
N GLN A 61 13.09 7.40 4.64
CA GLN A 61 12.51 6.05 4.71
C GLN A 61 11.62 5.86 5.94
N ARG A 62 12.04 6.36 7.10
CA ARG A 62 11.21 6.29 8.32
C ARG A 62 9.88 7.02 8.12
N GLY A 63 9.90 8.18 7.48
CA GLY A 63 8.69 8.97 7.20
C GLY A 63 7.75 8.26 6.24
N THR A 64 8.25 7.76 5.11
CA THR A 64 7.43 7.05 4.13
C THR A 64 6.92 5.71 4.64
N CYS A 65 7.72 5.02 5.47
CA CYS A 65 7.30 3.77 6.11
C CYS A 65 6.13 4.01 7.07
N ARG A 66 6.18 5.09 7.87
CA ARG A 66 5.09 5.45 8.77
C ARG A 66 3.79 5.73 8.01
N ILE A 67 3.87 6.46 6.89
CA ILE A 67 2.70 6.77 6.06
C ILE A 67 2.17 5.51 5.36
N ALA A 68 3.04 4.68 4.81
CA ALA A 68 2.64 3.42 4.20
C ALA A 68 1.96 2.49 5.21
N TRP A 69 2.48 2.41 6.43
CA TRP A 69 1.87 1.64 7.52
C TRP A 69 0.48 2.17 7.87
N GLN A 70 0.33 3.48 8.00
CA GLN A 70 -0.96 4.12 8.30
C GLN A 70 -1.99 3.83 7.20
N LYS A 71 -1.61 3.98 5.93
CA LYS A 71 -2.47 3.63 4.79
C LYS A 71 -2.86 2.15 4.82
N CYS A 72 -1.88 1.27 5.00
CA CYS A 72 -2.07 -0.17 4.93
C CYS A 72 -2.98 -0.70 6.05
N THR A 73 -2.75 -0.27 7.28
CA THR A 73 -3.57 -0.70 8.42
C THR A 73 -5.00 -0.18 8.31
N GLN A 74 -5.20 1.03 7.79
CA GLN A 74 -6.54 1.55 7.53
C GLN A 74 -7.28 0.71 6.48
N VAL A 75 -6.64 0.36 5.38
CA VAL A 75 -7.22 -0.53 4.35
C VAL A 75 -7.54 -1.90 4.94
N TRP A 76 -6.62 -2.45 5.75
CA TRP A 76 -6.80 -3.76 6.39
C TRP A 76 -8.01 -3.79 7.32
N MET A 77 -8.22 -2.71 8.07
CA MET A 77 -9.35 -2.60 8.99
C MET A 77 -10.67 -2.32 8.27
N THR A 78 -10.66 -1.48 7.25
CA THR A 78 -11.89 -0.93 6.65
C THR A 78 -12.32 -1.64 5.37
N GLY A 79 -11.39 -2.24 4.64
CA GLY A 79 -11.65 -2.84 3.31
C GLY A 79 -11.79 -1.83 2.18
N PHE A 80 -11.61 -0.52 2.46
CA PHE A 80 -11.68 0.54 1.46
C PHE A 80 -10.29 1.06 1.11
N ALA A 81 -10.10 1.46 -0.16
CA ALA A 81 -8.96 2.30 -0.52
C ALA A 81 -8.97 3.59 0.33
N THR A 82 -7.79 4.11 0.67
CA THR A 82 -7.67 5.26 1.58
C THR A 82 -8.43 6.48 1.09
N GLY A 83 -8.30 6.83 -0.21
CA GLY A 83 -9.04 7.95 -0.79
C GLY A 83 -10.56 7.70 -0.83
N LYS A 84 -10.98 6.47 -1.06
CA LYS A 84 -12.42 6.12 -1.08
C LYS A 84 -13.04 6.19 0.31
N PHE A 85 -12.32 5.73 1.33
CA PHE A 85 -12.79 5.83 2.72
C PHE A 85 -13.01 7.29 3.11
N GLU A 86 -12.05 8.18 2.84
CA GLU A 86 -12.19 9.61 3.11
C GLU A 86 -13.39 10.22 2.37
N GLU A 87 -13.54 9.92 1.09
CA GLU A 87 -14.67 10.39 0.28
C GLU A 87 -16.02 10.01 0.90
N LEU A 88 -16.17 8.75 1.31
CA LEU A 88 -17.39 8.23 1.90
C LEU A 88 -17.69 8.86 3.27
N VAL A 89 -16.66 9.07 4.09
CA VAL A 89 -16.81 9.70 5.41
C VAL A 89 -17.19 11.18 5.26
N PHE A 90 -16.48 11.92 4.42
CA PHE A 90 -16.72 13.36 4.27
C PHE A 90 -18.03 13.68 3.52
N SER A 91 -18.54 12.75 2.72
CA SER A 91 -19.86 12.87 2.09
C SER A 91 -21.01 12.35 2.96
N ASN A 92 -20.74 11.94 4.19
CA ASN A 92 -21.70 11.35 5.13
C ASN A 92 -22.38 10.06 4.62
N GLN A 93 -21.73 9.32 3.74
CA GLN A 93 -22.20 8.02 3.25
C GLN A 93 -21.69 6.86 4.12
N LEU A 94 -20.72 7.11 4.99
CA LEU A 94 -20.13 6.11 5.86
C LEU A 94 -19.86 6.72 7.23
N ASP A 95 -20.31 6.02 8.29
CA ASP A 95 -19.96 6.33 9.67
C ASP A 95 -18.61 5.70 10.00
N PRO A 96 -17.57 6.50 10.36
CA PRO A 96 -16.25 5.96 10.69
C PRO A 96 -16.19 5.35 12.09
N SER A 97 -17.18 5.60 12.97
CA SER A 97 -17.15 5.19 14.38
C SER A 97 -16.90 3.70 14.60
N PRO A 98 -17.51 2.75 13.82
CA PRO A 98 -17.28 1.32 14.02
C PRO A 98 -15.84 0.87 13.79
N PHE A 99 -15.03 1.64 13.05
CA PHE A 99 -13.65 1.29 12.76
C PHE A 99 -12.67 1.74 13.85
N GLY A 100 -13.10 2.65 14.75
CA GLY A 100 -12.26 3.11 15.86
C GLY A 100 -11.00 3.85 15.41
N ILE A 101 -11.00 4.48 14.23
CA ILE A 101 -9.87 5.24 13.71
C ILE A 101 -10.11 6.72 14.00
N PRO A 102 -9.50 7.28 15.06
CA PRO A 102 -9.68 8.69 15.36
C PRO A 102 -8.83 9.58 14.46
N HIS A 103 -9.25 10.82 14.25
CA HIS A 103 -8.38 11.85 13.72
C HIS A 103 -7.26 12.16 14.75
N PRO A 104 -5.98 12.21 14.40
CA PRO A 104 -5.38 12.30 13.06
C PRO A 104 -4.93 10.96 12.44
N ASP A 105 -5.28 9.82 13.01
CA ASP A 105 -4.87 8.51 12.46
C ASP A 105 -5.58 8.14 11.17
N PHE A 106 -6.72 8.79 10.89
CA PHE A 106 -7.43 8.70 9.64
C PHE A 106 -6.62 9.36 8.50
N ILE A 107 -6.44 8.65 7.40
CA ILE A 107 -5.68 9.15 6.24
C ILE A 107 -6.50 9.02 4.95
N GLY A 108 -6.55 10.11 4.17
CA GLY A 108 -7.22 10.13 2.87
C GLY A 108 -6.27 10.14 1.68
N TRP A 109 -4.99 10.26 1.90
CA TRP A 109 -4.00 10.28 0.81
C TRP A 109 -4.04 8.96 0.03
N PRO A 110 -4.15 9.02 -1.32
CA PRO A 110 -4.12 7.82 -2.14
C PRO A 110 -2.83 7.00 -1.93
N GLY A 111 -2.92 5.70 -2.17
CA GLY A 111 -1.77 4.80 -2.05
C GLY A 111 -2.01 3.61 -1.12
N GLY A 112 -3.21 3.50 -0.52
CA GLY A 112 -3.65 2.29 0.16
C GLY A 112 -4.81 1.66 -0.61
N LEU A 113 -4.69 0.39 -0.99
CA LEU A 113 -5.65 -0.33 -1.82
C LEU A 113 -5.94 -1.73 -1.28
N PRO A 114 -7.21 -2.17 -1.30
CA PRO A 114 -7.52 -3.57 -1.05
C PRO A 114 -7.20 -4.44 -2.27
N GLY A 115 -6.80 -5.67 -2.02
CA GLY A 115 -6.49 -6.63 -3.07
C GLY A 115 -6.82 -8.05 -2.66
N ARG A 116 -6.59 -9.00 -3.58
CA ARG A 116 -6.79 -10.43 -3.35
C ARG A 116 -5.73 -11.26 -4.05
N LEU A 117 -5.34 -12.34 -3.41
CA LEU A 117 -4.55 -13.40 -4.02
C LEU A 117 -5.44 -14.35 -4.85
N GLN A 118 -4.81 -15.23 -5.62
CA GLN A 118 -5.52 -16.19 -6.47
C GLN A 118 -6.48 -17.09 -5.71
N ASP A 119 -6.14 -17.45 -4.47
CA ASP A 119 -6.98 -18.30 -3.60
C ASP A 119 -8.10 -17.55 -2.89
N GLY A 120 -8.24 -16.24 -3.16
CA GLY A 120 -9.24 -15.38 -2.54
C GLY A 120 -8.79 -14.70 -1.25
N THR A 121 -7.61 -14.99 -0.74
CA THR A 121 -7.05 -14.33 0.46
C THR A 121 -7.02 -12.82 0.26
N LYS A 122 -7.61 -12.09 1.19
CA LYS A 122 -7.63 -10.62 1.15
C LYS A 122 -6.29 -10.03 1.55
N LEU A 123 -5.94 -8.95 0.88
CA LEU A 123 -4.73 -8.17 1.15
C LEU A 123 -5.09 -6.70 1.37
N ALA A 124 -4.34 -6.04 2.23
CA ALA A 124 -4.19 -4.60 2.21
C ALA A 124 -2.80 -4.28 1.69
N LEU A 125 -2.72 -3.34 0.75
CA LEU A 125 -1.45 -2.94 0.13
C LEU A 125 -1.31 -1.43 0.23
N ALA A 126 -0.12 -0.94 0.53
CA ALA A 126 0.13 0.49 0.56
C ALA A 126 1.53 0.84 0.05
N PHE A 127 1.59 1.96 -0.63
CA PHE A 127 2.83 2.57 -1.09
C PHE A 127 2.86 4.04 -0.70
N SER A 128 4.03 4.55 -0.36
CA SER A 128 4.24 5.95 -0.02
C SER A 128 5.60 6.42 -0.50
N GLY A 129 5.65 7.64 -1.05
CA GLY A 129 6.88 8.29 -1.44
C GLY A 129 6.84 8.96 -2.81
N MET A 130 5.71 8.86 -3.53
CA MET A 130 5.45 9.54 -4.80
C MET A 130 4.15 10.33 -4.72
N ARG A 131 3.72 10.91 -5.83
CA ARG A 131 2.34 11.45 -5.91
C ARG A 131 1.35 10.33 -5.63
N GLY A 132 0.25 10.64 -4.95
CA GLY A 132 -0.72 9.64 -4.51
C GLY A 132 -1.29 8.77 -5.63
N GLU A 133 -1.52 9.35 -6.81
CA GLU A 133 -1.96 8.62 -8.00
C GLU A 133 -0.93 7.57 -8.45
N ASN A 134 0.35 7.87 -8.34
CA ASN A 134 1.43 6.95 -8.70
C ASN A 134 1.76 5.97 -7.58
N ASP A 135 1.53 6.34 -6.32
CA ASP A 135 1.52 5.37 -5.21
C ASP A 135 0.48 4.26 -5.45
N CYS A 136 -0.69 4.60 -6.00
CA CYS A 136 -1.70 3.62 -6.40
C CYS A 136 -1.31 2.85 -7.66
N GLU A 137 -0.79 3.55 -8.67
CA GLU A 137 -0.52 2.96 -9.98
C GLU A 137 0.58 1.91 -9.94
N ILE A 138 1.63 2.12 -9.13
CA ILE A 138 2.69 1.11 -8.99
C ILE A 138 2.14 -0.18 -8.39
N LEU A 139 1.21 -0.08 -7.43
CA LEU A 139 0.55 -1.26 -6.85
C LEU A 139 -0.27 -2.00 -7.91
N ARG A 140 -1.03 -1.27 -8.74
CA ARG A 140 -1.86 -1.87 -9.79
C ARG A 140 -1.02 -2.56 -10.87
N ARG A 141 0.05 -1.90 -11.32
CA ARG A 141 0.94 -2.48 -12.33
C ARG A 141 1.69 -3.71 -11.81
N ALA A 142 2.13 -3.67 -10.57
CA ALA A 142 2.80 -4.82 -9.96
C ALA A 142 1.84 -6.02 -9.83
N ALA A 143 0.62 -5.78 -9.37
CA ALA A 143 -0.40 -6.83 -9.26
C ALA A 143 -0.73 -7.46 -10.63
N ALA A 144 -0.75 -6.66 -11.70
CA ALA A 144 -0.99 -7.15 -13.05
C ALA A 144 0.09 -8.11 -13.55
N GLN A 145 1.27 -8.10 -12.96
CA GLN A 145 2.37 -9.03 -13.28
C GLN A 145 2.31 -10.33 -12.49
N VAL A 146 1.43 -10.44 -11.48
CA VAL A 146 1.30 -11.62 -10.64
C VAL A 146 0.02 -12.37 -11.03
N PRO A 147 0.12 -13.57 -11.64
CA PRO A 147 -1.06 -14.31 -12.07
C PRO A 147 -2.05 -14.55 -10.93
N GLY A 148 -3.32 -14.23 -11.18
CA GLY A 148 -4.41 -14.43 -10.22
C GLY A 148 -4.54 -13.38 -9.13
N MET A 149 -3.59 -12.45 -8.99
CA MET A 149 -3.68 -11.33 -8.07
C MET A 149 -4.54 -10.21 -8.64
N SER A 150 -5.38 -9.61 -7.82
CA SER A 150 -6.23 -8.48 -8.21
C SER A 150 -6.17 -7.36 -7.18
N ILE A 151 -6.35 -6.12 -7.65
CA ILE A 151 -6.51 -4.91 -6.83
C ILE A 151 -7.80 -4.22 -7.23
N GLU A 152 -8.54 -3.79 -6.25
CA GLU A 152 -9.77 -3.00 -6.45
C GLU A 152 -9.48 -1.54 -6.78
#